data_1e99075dedd28062caddbdd9feb0b3bc
#
_entry.id   1e99075dedd28062caddbdd9feb0b3bc
#
_cell.length_a   1.000
_cell.length_b   1.000
_cell.length_c   1.000
_cell.angle_alpha   90.00
_cell.angle_beta   90.00
_cell.angle_gamma   90.00
#
_symmetry.space_group_name_H-M   'P 1'
#
loop_
_entity.id
_entity.type
_entity.pdbx_description
1 polymer ?
#
loop_
_entity_poly.entity_id
_entity_poly.type
_entity_poly.pdbx_seq_one_letter_code
_entity_poly.pdbx_strand_id
1 'polypeptide(L)'
;MTDEVKRICRRWLALSALGALIGFVLVFGLWPTSAQGLQVAALPVAAVALAQAVALFRYRPAPGLALLWLLVTPAFIVVAYILGMVGFSGWRHVPSYREYAMVLSMVTTPVLLVLGLIQNAILKRWLGRAPLFALITAAGNVVALICVFLLAWLLESAGLMDVLGRDQLGAGAGAPLMFVLSAFQAISLKNLALHSEPFRRMA
;
A
#
# COMPACT_ATOMS: atom_id res chain seq x y z
N MET A 1 22.03 4.48 -12.23
CA MET A 1 20.58 4.29 -12.45
C MET A 1 20.28 4.66 -13.89
N THR A 2 19.79 3.70 -14.68
CA THR A 2 19.45 3.91 -16.10
C THR A 2 18.22 4.84 -16.22
N ASP A 3 18.05 5.50 -17.38
CA ASP A 3 16.91 6.39 -17.60
C ASP A 3 15.59 5.63 -17.63
N GLU A 4 15.61 4.35 -17.97
CA GLU A 4 14.46 3.46 -17.88
C GLU A 4 14.00 3.24 -16.44
N VAL A 5 14.92 2.94 -15.53
CA VAL A 5 14.62 2.78 -14.10
C VAL A 5 14.07 4.08 -13.52
N LYS A 6 14.62 5.25 -13.89
CA LYS A 6 14.08 6.55 -13.48
C LYS A 6 12.62 6.74 -13.96
N ARG A 7 12.31 6.33 -15.21
CA ARG A 7 10.95 6.40 -15.75
C ARG A 7 9.99 5.47 -15.00
N ILE A 8 10.42 4.24 -14.68
CA ILE A 8 9.63 3.29 -13.90
C ILE A 8 9.31 3.89 -12.53
N CYS A 9 10.33 4.36 -11.79
CA CYS A 9 10.16 4.95 -10.47
C CYS A 9 9.22 6.17 -10.48
N ARG A 10 9.36 7.09 -11.44
CA ARG A 10 8.49 8.26 -11.55
C ARG A 10 7.04 7.87 -11.84
N ARG A 11 6.81 6.93 -12.78
CA ARG A 11 5.46 6.43 -13.08
C ARG A 11 4.86 5.70 -11.90
N TRP A 12 5.65 4.88 -11.23
CA TRP A 12 5.23 4.19 -10.01
C TRP A 12 4.72 5.16 -8.97
N LEU A 13 5.50 6.19 -8.64
CA LEU A 13 5.11 7.20 -7.65
C LEU A 13 3.90 8.01 -8.10
N ALA A 14 3.90 8.52 -9.33
CA ALA A 14 2.81 9.34 -9.84
C ALA A 14 1.48 8.57 -9.88
N LEU A 15 1.50 7.34 -10.40
CA LEU A 15 0.29 6.50 -10.46
C LEU A 15 -0.15 6.02 -9.09
N SER A 16 0.79 5.70 -8.17
CA SER A 16 0.44 5.36 -6.79
C SER A 16 -0.18 6.54 -6.05
N ALA A 17 0.32 7.77 -6.25
CA ALA A 17 -0.27 8.98 -5.70
C ALA A 17 -1.69 9.21 -6.24
N LEU A 18 -1.88 9.04 -7.55
CA LEU A 18 -3.20 9.14 -8.19
C LEU A 18 -4.15 8.05 -7.65
N GLY A 19 -3.69 6.81 -7.54
CA GLY A 19 -4.47 5.71 -6.97
C GLY A 19 -4.86 5.98 -5.52
N ALA A 20 -3.95 6.51 -4.70
CA ALA A 20 -4.23 6.88 -3.32
C ALA A 20 -5.28 8.00 -3.25
N LEU A 21 -5.16 9.03 -4.09
CA LEU A 21 -6.13 10.13 -4.16
C LEU A 21 -7.52 9.63 -4.59
N ILE A 22 -7.60 8.82 -5.65
CA ILE A 22 -8.85 8.22 -6.11
C ILE A 22 -9.46 7.36 -5.01
N GLY A 23 -8.66 6.50 -4.37
CA GLY A 23 -9.12 5.65 -3.27
C GLY A 23 -9.65 6.47 -2.10
N PHE A 24 -8.98 7.57 -1.73
CA PHE A 24 -9.44 8.49 -0.70
C PHE A 24 -10.79 9.12 -1.05
N VAL A 25 -10.92 9.66 -2.27
CA VAL A 25 -12.18 10.26 -2.74
C VAL A 25 -13.32 9.24 -2.76
N LEU A 26 -13.06 7.99 -3.19
CA LEU A 26 -14.06 6.93 -3.19
C LEU A 26 -14.53 6.57 -1.77
N VAL A 27 -13.62 6.54 -0.79
CA VAL A 27 -14.00 6.32 0.61
C VAL A 27 -15.00 7.39 1.08
N PHE A 28 -14.71 8.66 0.86
CA PHE A 28 -15.59 9.74 1.30
C PHE A 28 -16.90 9.79 0.51
N GLY A 29 -16.87 9.49 -0.79
CA GLY A 29 -18.06 9.50 -1.63
C GLY A 29 -19.02 8.33 -1.38
N LEU A 30 -18.50 7.16 -0.99
CA LEU A 30 -19.31 5.95 -0.80
C LEU A 30 -19.67 5.68 0.67
N TRP A 31 -19.06 6.41 1.62
CA TRP A 31 -19.26 6.17 3.05
C TRP A 31 -20.72 6.17 3.51
N PRO A 32 -21.56 7.10 3.08
CA PRO A 32 -22.95 7.14 3.55
C PRO A 32 -23.79 5.94 3.11
N THR A 33 -23.36 5.22 2.08
CA THR A 33 -24.16 4.17 1.43
C THR A 33 -23.74 2.76 1.82
N SER A 34 -22.56 2.60 2.45
CA SER A 34 -22.04 1.28 2.82
C SER A 34 -21.83 1.17 4.33
N ALA A 35 -22.69 0.40 4.99
CA ALA A 35 -22.57 0.06 6.41
C ALA A 35 -21.37 -0.85 6.74
N GLN A 36 -20.49 -1.17 5.75
CA GLN A 36 -19.45 -2.19 5.90
C GLN A 36 -18.06 -1.55 5.75
N GLY A 37 -17.52 -1.05 6.88
CA GLY A 37 -16.25 -0.34 6.93
C GLY A 37 -15.05 -1.06 6.29
N LEU A 38 -14.98 -2.41 6.35
CA LEU A 38 -13.89 -3.17 5.75
C LEU A 38 -13.86 -3.06 4.21
N GLN A 39 -15.02 -3.12 3.56
CA GLN A 39 -15.11 -3.03 2.10
C GLN A 39 -14.67 -1.66 1.60
N VAL A 40 -15.08 -0.61 2.31
CA VAL A 40 -14.69 0.77 1.97
C VAL A 40 -13.21 1.01 2.24
N ALA A 41 -12.67 0.49 3.34
CA ALA A 41 -11.25 0.60 3.67
C ALA A 41 -10.33 -0.13 2.66
N ALA A 42 -10.84 -1.14 1.94
CA ALA A 42 -10.10 -1.83 0.89
C ALA A 42 -9.95 -1.02 -0.41
N LEU A 43 -10.81 -0.01 -0.64
CA LEU A 43 -10.80 0.77 -1.89
C LEU A 43 -9.48 1.50 -2.16
N PRO A 44 -8.86 2.21 -1.20
CA PRO A 44 -7.57 2.87 -1.43
C PRO A 44 -6.47 1.86 -1.79
N VAL A 45 -6.49 0.69 -1.15
CA VAL A 45 -5.52 -0.37 -1.42
C VAL A 45 -5.68 -0.92 -2.84
N ALA A 46 -6.93 -1.21 -3.24
CA ALA A 46 -7.23 -1.71 -4.58
C ALA A 46 -6.88 -0.66 -5.66
N ALA A 47 -7.20 0.61 -5.42
CA ALA A 47 -6.89 1.70 -6.35
C ALA A 47 -5.37 1.87 -6.54
N VAL A 48 -4.58 1.81 -5.46
CA VAL A 48 -3.12 1.89 -5.55
C VAL A 48 -2.54 0.63 -6.22
N ALA A 49 -3.03 -0.58 -5.88
CA ALA A 49 -2.58 -1.81 -6.50
C ALA A 49 -2.84 -1.81 -8.03
N LEU A 50 -4.01 -1.31 -8.45
CA LEU A 50 -4.34 -1.12 -9.86
C LEU A 50 -3.38 -0.12 -10.53
N ALA A 51 -3.15 1.01 -9.91
CA ALA A 51 -2.24 2.04 -10.41
C ALA A 51 -0.81 1.51 -10.58
N GLN A 52 -0.34 0.72 -9.62
CA GLN A 52 0.96 0.04 -9.68
C GLN A 52 1.02 -1.00 -10.80
N ALA A 53 -0.02 -1.82 -10.94
CA ALA A 53 -0.10 -2.80 -12.02
C ALA A 53 -0.09 -2.12 -13.40
N VAL A 54 -0.80 -0.99 -13.56
CA VAL A 54 -0.78 -0.18 -14.78
C VAL A 54 0.61 0.40 -15.04
N ALA A 55 1.30 0.89 -14.00
CA ALA A 55 2.66 1.41 -14.12
C ALA A 55 3.63 0.37 -14.69
N LEU A 56 3.55 -0.86 -14.16
CA LEU A 56 4.40 -1.99 -14.59
C LEU A 56 3.98 -2.52 -15.98
N PHE A 57 2.68 -2.68 -16.21
CA PHE A 57 2.13 -3.17 -17.47
C PHE A 57 2.49 -2.26 -18.66
N ARG A 58 2.47 -0.95 -18.43
CA ARG A 58 2.82 0.03 -19.46
C ARG A 58 4.30 -0.01 -19.84
N TYR A 59 5.14 -0.54 -18.95
CA TYR A 59 6.55 -0.76 -19.25
C TYR A 59 6.77 -2.10 -19.96
N ARG A 60 6.16 -3.18 -19.47
CA ARG A 60 6.22 -4.53 -20.05
C ARG A 60 4.85 -5.19 -19.96
N PRO A 61 4.10 -5.32 -21.06
CA PRO A 61 2.81 -5.98 -21.06
C PRO A 61 2.93 -7.46 -20.66
N ALA A 62 2.37 -7.79 -19.50
CA ALA A 62 2.33 -9.15 -18.95
C ALA A 62 1.03 -9.34 -18.15
N PRO A 63 -0.11 -9.65 -18.84
CA PRO A 63 -1.43 -9.64 -18.21
C PRO A 63 -1.55 -10.59 -17.01
N GLY A 64 -0.96 -11.77 -17.10
CA GLY A 64 -0.97 -12.74 -15.99
C GLY A 64 -0.23 -12.24 -14.74
N LEU A 65 0.91 -11.55 -14.91
CA LEU A 65 1.66 -10.97 -13.79
C LEU A 65 0.95 -9.72 -13.23
N ALA A 66 0.32 -8.92 -14.09
CA ALA A 66 -0.50 -7.79 -13.66
C ALA A 66 -1.70 -8.25 -12.83
N LEU A 67 -2.40 -9.29 -13.29
CA LEU A 67 -3.51 -9.89 -12.55
C LEU A 67 -3.05 -10.45 -11.21
N LEU A 68 -1.91 -11.16 -11.19
CA LEU A 68 -1.36 -11.70 -9.95
C LEU A 68 -1.01 -10.59 -8.96
N TRP A 69 -0.46 -9.47 -9.42
CA TRP A 69 -0.19 -8.28 -8.59
C TRP A 69 -1.47 -7.72 -7.99
N LEU A 70 -2.52 -7.58 -8.82
CA LEU A 70 -3.83 -7.07 -8.41
C LEU A 70 -4.55 -7.97 -7.40
N LEU A 71 -4.35 -9.27 -7.45
CA LEU A 71 -4.95 -10.21 -6.51
C LEU A 71 -4.15 -10.28 -5.20
N VAL A 72 -2.84 -10.39 -5.29
CA VAL A 72 -1.97 -10.60 -4.13
C VAL A 72 -1.91 -9.36 -3.24
N THR A 73 -1.76 -8.17 -3.82
CA THR A 73 -1.56 -6.96 -3.02
C THR A 73 -2.76 -6.63 -2.11
N PRO A 74 -4.02 -6.53 -2.62
CA PRO A 74 -5.17 -6.28 -1.75
C PRO A 74 -5.44 -7.42 -0.78
N ALA A 75 -5.29 -8.68 -1.19
CA ALA A 75 -5.54 -9.83 -0.33
C ALA A 75 -4.66 -9.80 0.94
N PHE A 76 -3.36 -9.56 0.79
CA PHE A 76 -2.46 -9.49 1.95
C PHE A 76 -2.74 -8.29 2.85
N ILE A 77 -3.12 -7.14 2.28
CA ILE A 77 -3.47 -5.97 3.08
C ILE A 77 -4.77 -6.22 3.88
N VAL A 78 -5.76 -6.88 3.26
CA VAL A 78 -6.99 -7.29 3.96
C VAL A 78 -6.67 -8.28 5.09
N VAL A 79 -5.81 -9.27 4.84
CA VAL A 79 -5.34 -10.20 5.88
C VAL A 79 -4.63 -9.45 7.01
N ALA A 80 -3.73 -8.53 6.69
CA ALA A 80 -3.04 -7.71 7.68
C ALA A 80 -4.03 -6.91 8.53
N TYR A 81 -5.05 -6.32 7.90
CA TYR A 81 -6.11 -5.59 8.61
C TYR A 81 -6.91 -6.50 9.55
N ILE A 82 -7.36 -7.67 9.07
CA ILE A 82 -8.11 -8.65 9.89
C ILE A 82 -7.28 -9.09 11.08
N LEU A 83 -6.01 -9.43 10.87
CA LEU A 83 -5.10 -9.83 11.95
C LEU A 83 -4.88 -8.68 12.95
N GLY A 84 -4.78 -7.44 12.49
CA GLY A 84 -4.73 -6.27 13.33
C GLY A 84 -5.96 -6.13 14.21
N MET A 85 -7.16 -6.31 13.64
CA MET A 85 -8.42 -6.26 14.40
C MET A 85 -8.52 -7.40 15.42
N VAL A 86 -8.10 -8.60 15.07
CA VAL A 86 -8.03 -9.73 16.01
C VAL A 86 -7.06 -9.44 17.17
N GLY A 87 -5.94 -8.79 16.91
CA GLY A 87 -4.98 -8.37 17.93
C GLY A 87 -5.59 -7.44 18.99
N PHE A 88 -6.65 -6.70 18.67
CA PHE A 88 -7.36 -5.81 19.59
C PHE A 88 -8.59 -6.45 20.25
N SER A 89 -9.06 -7.60 19.80
CA SER A 89 -10.33 -8.20 20.25
C SER A 89 -10.38 -8.53 21.76
N GLY A 90 -9.23 -8.67 22.40
CA GLY A 90 -9.12 -8.94 23.86
C GLY A 90 -8.94 -7.70 24.75
N TRP A 91 -8.86 -6.51 24.17
CA TRP A 91 -8.60 -5.30 24.93
C TRP A 91 -9.86 -4.79 25.63
N ARG A 92 -9.74 -4.50 26.94
CA ARG A 92 -10.86 -4.02 27.78
C ARG A 92 -10.98 -2.49 27.84
N HIS A 93 -10.01 -1.78 27.26
CA HIS A 93 -9.99 -0.32 27.21
C HIS A 93 -9.79 0.15 25.77
N VAL A 94 -10.17 1.37 25.50
CA VAL A 94 -9.87 2.00 24.19
C VAL A 94 -8.38 2.30 24.13
N PRO A 95 -7.64 1.65 23.22
CA PRO A 95 -6.20 1.84 23.16
C PRO A 95 -5.84 3.26 22.70
N SER A 96 -4.75 3.79 23.24
CA SER A 96 -4.16 5.03 22.74
C SER A 96 -3.62 4.86 21.32
N TYR A 97 -3.46 5.95 20.56
CA TYR A 97 -2.85 5.91 19.22
C TYR A 97 -1.48 5.23 19.20
N ARG A 98 -0.68 5.41 20.25
CA ARG A 98 0.63 4.77 20.38
C ARG A 98 0.49 3.25 20.49
N GLU A 99 -0.43 2.76 21.29
CA GLU A 99 -0.71 1.32 21.46
C GLU A 99 -1.23 0.73 20.15
N TYR A 100 -2.16 1.43 19.47
CA TYR A 100 -2.60 1.05 18.11
C TYR A 100 -1.42 0.91 17.15
N ALA A 101 -0.55 1.92 17.08
CA ALA A 101 0.60 1.90 16.19
C ALA A 101 1.53 0.72 16.47
N MET A 102 1.82 0.46 17.76
CA MET A 102 2.70 -0.63 18.17
C MET A 102 2.12 -2.00 17.79
N VAL A 103 0.87 -2.28 18.17
CA VAL A 103 0.22 -3.57 17.90
C VAL A 103 0.05 -3.80 16.41
N LEU A 104 -0.46 -2.80 15.68
CA LEU A 104 -0.58 -2.90 14.22
C LEU A 104 0.79 -3.12 13.56
N SER A 105 1.83 -2.43 13.99
CA SER A 105 3.17 -2.64 13.43
C SER A 105 3.68 -4.05 13.68
N MET A 106 3.49 -4.58 14.89
CA MET A 106 3.92 -5.94 15.24
C MET A 106 3.18 -7.00 14.42
N VAL A 107 1.88 -6.81 14.18
CA VAL A 107 1.04 -7.79 13.48
C VAL A 107 1.17 -7.65 11.96
N THR A 108 1.13 -6.43 11.44
CA THR A 108 1.08 -6.22 9.99
C THR A 108 2.45 -6.29 9.31
N THR A 109 3.53 -5.94 10.01
CA THR A 109 4.87 -5.93 9.41
C THR A 109 5.33 -7.31 8.93
N PRO A 110 5.17 -8.41 9.67
CA PRO A 110 5.46 -9.75 9.16
C PRO A 110 4.64 -10.12 7.92
N VAL A 111 3.36 -9.78 7.93
CA VAL A 111 2.46 -10.03 6.78
C VAL A 111 2.93 -9.26 5.54
N LEU A 112 3.31 -8.00 5.70
CA LEU A 112 3.82 -7.18 4.61
C LEU A 112 5.24 -7.56 4.17
N LEU A 113 6.04 -8.15 5.07
CA LEU A 113 7.30 -8.76 4.66
C LEU A 113 7.04 -9.93 3.70
N VAL A 114 6.11 -10.82 4.02
CA VAL A 114 5.72 -11.94 3.14
C VAL A 114 5.14 -11.40 1.83
N LEU A 115 4.26 -10.40 1.88
CA LEU A 115 3.77 -9.72 0.68
C LEU A 115 4.93 -9.19 -0.17
N GLY A 116 5.87 -8.50 0.45
CA GLY A 116 7.06 -7.95 -0.23
C GLY A 116 7.92 -9.04 -0.89
N LEU A 117 8.05 -10.22 -0.27
CA LEU A 117 8.74 -11.36 -0.87
C LEU A 117 8.01 -11.88 -2.12
N ILE A 118 6.69 -12.02 -2.05
CA ILE A 118 5.87 -12.44 -3.19
C ILE A 118 5.92 -11.38 -4.30
N GLN A 119 5.75 -10.12 -3.97
CA GLN A 119 5.86 -9.00 -4.92
C GLN A 119 7.24 -8.96 -5.58
N ASN A 120 8.31 -9.18 -4.81
CA ASN A 120 9.67 -9.26 -5.36
C ASN A 120 9.84 -10.44 -6.33
N ALA A 121 9.22 -11.59 -6.04
CA ALA A 121 9.21 -12.74 -6.94
C ALA A 121 8.45 -12.43 -8.25
N ILE A 122 7.33 -11.72 -8.16
CA ILE A 122 6.58 -11.24 -9.33
C ILE A 122 7.44 -10.25 -10.14
N LEU A 123 8.02 -9.25 -9.48
CA LEU A 123 8.90 -8.26 -10.12
C LEU A 123 10.10 -8.91 -10.79
N LYS A 124 10.72 -9.90 -10.13
CA LYS A 124 11.84 -10.66 -10.72
C LYS A 124 11.45 -11.32 -12.03
N ARG A 125 10.24 -11.85 -12.14
CA ARG A 125 9.73 -12.45 -13.39
C ARG A 125 9.31 -11.40 -14.40
N TRP A 126 8.79 -10.27 -13.93
CA TRP A 126 8.20 -9.23 -14.77
C TRP A 126 9.25 -8.29 -15.37
N LEU A 127 10.11 -7.71 -14.54
CA LEU A 127 11.06 -6.66 -14.94
C LEU A 127 12.52 -7.02 -14.67
N GLY A 128 12.79 -7.63 -13.53
CA GLY A 128 14.15 -7.89 -13.05
C GLY A 128 14.25 -7.94 -11.53
N ARG A 129 15.46 -8.06 -11.02
CA ARG A 129 15.71 -8.18 -9.58
C ARG A 129 15.66 -6.82 -8.91
N ALA A 130 14.83 -6.68 -7.88
CA ALA A 130 14.79 -5.53 -6.98
C ALA A 130 15.33 -5.95 -5.60
N PRO A 131 16.63 -5.75 -5.33
CA PRO A 131 17.23 -6.16 -4.06
C PRO A 131 16.57 -5.42 -2.90
N LEU A 132 16.44 -6.10 -1.76
CA LEU A 132 15.84 -5.55 -0.53
C LEU A 132 14.37 -5.10 -0.64
N PHE A 133 13.67 -5.39 -1.74
CA PHE A 133 12.29 -4.94 -1.95
C PHE A 133 11.37 -5.33 -0.77
N ALA A 134 11.45 -6.57 -0.31
CA ALA A 134 10.64 -7.05 0.80
C ALA A 134 10.95 -6.33 2.12
N LEU A 135 12.24 -6.15 2.44
CA LEU A 135 12.66 -5.44 3.66
C LEU A 135 12.27 -3.97 3.63
N ILE A 136 12.45 -3.32 2.49
CA ILE A 136 12.06 -1.92 2.31
C ILE A 136 10.52 -1.77 2.37
N THR A 137 9.77 -2.73 1.84
CA THR A 137 8.31 -2.77 1.97
C THR A 137 7.89 -2.89 3.45
N ALA A 138 8.50 -3.80 4.19
CA ALA A 138 8.23 -3.96 5.63
C ALA A 138 8.59 -2.71 6.45
N ALA A 139 9.76 -2.13 6.20
CA ALA A 139 10.17 -0.87 6.84
C ALA A 139 9.23 0.28 6.48
N GLY A 140 8.82 0.36 5.22
CA GLY A 140 7.85 1.35 4.72
C GLY A 140 6.51 1.25 5.43
N ASN A 141 6.06 0.05 5.78
CA ASN A 141 4.84 -0.14 6.57
C ASN A 141 4.94 0.49 7.97
N VAL A 142 6.06 0.25 8.66
CA VAL A 142 6.26 0.84 10.01
C VAL A 142 6.22 2.37 9.93
N VAL A 143 6.94 2.95 8.97
CA VAL A 143 6.95 4.41 8.77
C VAL A 143 5.56 4.91 8.37
N ALA A 144 4.86 4.22 7.48
CA ALA A 144 3.51 4.58 7.05
C ALA A 144 2.54 4.60 8.23
N LEU A 145 2.58 3.58 9.10
CA LEU A 145 1.76 3.55 10.31
C LEU A 145 2.08 4.71 11.25
N ILE A 146 3.36 4.98 11.49
CA ILE A 146 3.78 6.12 12.32
C ILE A 146 3.21 7.43 11.74
N CYS A 147 3.35 7.65 10.44
CA CYS A 147 2.82 8.85 9.77
C CYS A 147 1.29 8.97 9.92
N VAL A 148 0.56 7.88 9.73
CA VAL A 148 -0.91 7.87 9.86
C VAL A 148 -1.34 8.17 11.29
N PHE A 149 -0.67 7.58 12.29
CA PHE A 149 -1.02 7.83 13.70
C PHE A 149 -0.61 9.23 14.17
N LEU A 150 0.51 9.77 13.69
CA LEU A 150 0.86 11.16 13.94
C LEU A 150 -0.16 12.12 13.33
N LEU A 151 -0.61 11.85 12.11
CA LEU A 151 -1.66 12.63 11.47
C LEU A 151 -2.97 12.56 12.27
N ALA A 152 -3.39 11.37 12.67
CA ALA A 152 -4.60 11.20 13.49
C ALA A 152 -4.51 11.96 14.81
N TRP A 153 -3.36 11.88 15.49
CA TRP A 153 -3.11 12.64 16.71
C TRP A 153 -3.17 14.16 16.50
N LEU A 154 -2.59 14.67 15.40
CA LEU A 154 -2.64 16.09 15.06
C LEU A 154 -4.07 16.55 14.76
N LEU A 155 -4.84 15.76 14.00
CA LEU A 155 -6.25 16.07 13.69
C LEU A 155 -7.11 16.09 14.97
N GLU A 156 -6.88 15.14 15.89
CA GLU A 156 -7.58 15.13 17.17
C GLU A 156 -7.20 16.34 18.02
N SER A 157 -5.91 16.66 18.12
CA SER A 157 -5.43 17.83 18.87
C SER A 157 -5.98 19.16 18.33
N ALA A 158 -6.27 19.20 17.02
CA ALA A 158 -6.88 20.35 16.36
C ALA A 158 -8.42 20.38 16.45
N GLY A 159 -9.06 19.38 17.06
CA GLY A 159 -10.52 19.25 17.13
C GLY A 159 -11.20 18.93 15.79
N LEU A 160 -10.43 18.53 14.78
CA LEU A 160 -10.94 18.26 13.42
C LEU A 160 -11.56 16.85 13.28
N MET A 161 -11.29 15.95 14.22
CA MET A 161 -11.80 14.56 14.18
C MET A 161 -13.32 14.50 14.26
N ASP A 162 -13.94 15.38 15.04
CA ASP A 162 -15.39 15.41 15.20
C ASP A 162 -16.09 15.99 13.95
N VAL A 163 -15.41 16.87 13.22
CA VAL A 163 -15.92 17.48 11.98
C VAL A 163 -15.86 16.50 10.80
N LEU A 164 -14.77 15.74 10.72
CA LEU A 164 -14.50 14.84 9.59
C LEU A 164 -15.09 13.43 9.79
N GLY A 165 -15.49 13.08 11.01
CA GLY A 165 -15.96 11.74 11.35
C GLY A 165 -14.82 10.74 11.55
N ARG A 166 -14.69 10.20 12.76
CA ARG A 166 -13.59 9.25 13.13
C ARG A 166 -13.54 8.01 12.25
N ASP A 167 -14.69 7.45 11.92
CA ASP A 167 -14.77 6.23 11.12
C ASP A 167 -14.38 6.46 9.66
N GLN A 168 -14.77 7.62 9.09
CA GLN A 168 -14.39 8.01 7.73
C GLN A 168 -12.88 8.24 7.61
N LEU A 169 -12.28 8.92 8.60
CA LEU A 169 -10.84 9.12 8.65
C LEU A 169 -10.08 7.80 8.82
N GLY A 170 -10.61 6.89 9.65
CA GLY A 170 -10.05 5.54 9.79
C GLY A 170 -10.05 4.77 8.48
N ALA A 171 -11.16 4.77 7.76
CA ALA A 171 -11.27 4.13 6.46
C ALA A 171 -10.39 4.82 5.39
N GLY A 172 -10.31 6.16 5.42
CA GLY A 172 -9.48 6.96 4.52
C GLY A 172 -7.98 6.84 4.77
N ALA A 173 -7.57 6.44 5.98
CA ALA A 173 -6.16 6.31 6.37
C ALA A 173 -5.37 5.30 5.51
N GLY A 174 -6.06 4.36 4.87
CA GLY A 174 -5.45 3.45 3.90
C GLY A 174 -4.78 4.16 2.72
N ALA A 175 -5.28 5.31 2.29
CA ALA A 175 -4.71 6.05 1.16
C ALA A 175 -3.31 6.61 1.46
N PRO A 176 -3.08 7.42 2.50
CA PRO A 176 -1.74 7.90 2.85
C PRO A 176 -0.81 6.74 3.24
N LEU A 177 -1.30 5.70 3.92
CA LEU A 177 -0.52 4.51 4.22
C LEU A 177 0.02 3.85 2.96
N MET A 178 -0.84 3.59 1.98
CA MET A 178 -0.44 2.97 0.71
C MET A 178 0.48 3.87 -0.12
N PHE A 179 0.31 5.19 -0.06
CA PHE A 179 1.21 6.12 -0.73
C PHE A 179 2.62 6.08 -0.13
N VAL A 180 2.75 6.16 1.20
CA VAL A 180 4.05 6.07 1.90
C VAL A 180 4.72 4.72 1.60
N LEU A 181 3.96 3.62 1.69
CA LEU A 181 4.47 2.29 1.33
C LEU A 181 4.99 2.25 -0.12
N SER A 182 4.25 2.83 -1.05
CA SER A 182 4.66 2.91 -2.47
C SER A 182 5.92 3.76 -2.68
N ALA A 183 6.10 4.82 -1.88
CA ALA A 183 7.31 5.64 -1.92
C ALA A 183 8.53 4.84 -1.45
N PHE A 184 8.41 4.05 -0.39
CA PHE A 184 9.47 3.15 0.05
C PHE A 184 9.78 2.07 -1.00
N GLN A 185 8.76 1.47 -1.61
CA GLN A 185 8.95 0.52 -2.71
C GLN A 185 9.69 1.16 -3.90
N ALA A 186 9.42 2.42 -4.22
CA ALA A 186 10.13 3.16 -5.26
C ALA A 186 11.63 3.33 -4.94
N ILE A 187 12.02 3.42 -3.67
CA ILE A 187 13.43 3.44 -3.26
C ILE A 187 14.11 2.12 -3.65
N SER A 188 13.45 0.99 -3.42
CA SER A 188 13.97 -0.31 -3.85
C SER A 188 14.04 -0.43 -5.37
N LEU A 189 13.05 0.10 -6.09
CA LEU A 189 13.03 0.09 -7.55
C LEU A 189 14.16 0.93 -8.17
N LYS A 190 14.75 1.88 -7.47
CA LYS A 190 15.95 2.60 -7.97
C LYS A 190 17.13 1.68 -8.23
N ASN A 191 17.21 0.56 -7.51
CA ASN A 191 18.24 -0.45 -7.64
C ASN A 191 17.79 -1.66 -8.50
N LEU A 192 16.70 -1.50 -9.26
CA LEU A 192 16.17 -2.54 -10.13
C LEU A 192 17.19 -2.92 -11.21
N ALA A 193 17.65 -4.16 -11.19
CA ALA A 193 18.43 -4.75 -12.25
C ALA A 193 17.46 -5.32 -13.30
N LEU A 194 17.24 -4.55 -14.37
CA LEU A 194 16.38 -4.98 -15.48
C LEU A 194 16.96 -6.21 -16.18
N HIS A 195 16.09 -7.05 -16.71
CA HIS A 195 16.54 -8.13 -17.60
C HIS A 195 17.20 -7.55 -18.84
N SER A 196 18.39 -8.07 -19.17
CA SER A 196 19.22 -7.59 -20.29
C SER A 196 18.68 -7.97 -21.68
N GLU A 197 17.68 -8.84 -21.75
CA GLU A 197 17.08 -9.22 -23.03
C GLU A 197 16.01 -8.23 -23.46
N PRO A 198 16.18 -7.58 -24.62
CA PRO A 198 15.12 -6.78 -25.20
C PRO A 198 13.99 -7.71 -25.63
N PHE A 199 12.78 -7.44 -25.15
CA PHE A 199 11.54 -8.17 -25.45
C PHE A 199 11.10 -7.95 -26.93
N ARG A 200 12.03 -8.12 -27.89
CA ARG A 200 11.82 -7.89 -29.31
C ARG A 200 11.34 -9.13 -30.08
N ARG A 201 11.02 -10.24 -29.42
CA ARG A 201 10.71 -11.49 -30.15
C ARG A 201 9.34 -12.11 -29.82
N MET A 202 8.32 -11.33 -29.47
CA MET A 202 6.93 -11.83 -29.48
C MET A 202 6.01 -10.68 -29.94
N ALA A 203 6.15 -10.28 -31.17
CA ALA A 203 5.14 -9.58 -31.92
C ALA A 203 4.84 -10.40 -33.16
#